data_19c3a72f30cfd7b2f8aedc6ee9ee9af4
#
_entry.id   19c3a72f30cfd7b2f8aedc6ee9ee9af4
#
_cell.length_a   1.000
_cell.length_b   1.000
_cell.length_c   1.000
_cell.angle_alpha   90.00
_cell.angle_beta   90.00
_cell.angle_gamma   90.00
#
_symmetry.space_group_name_H-M   'P 1'
#
loop_
_entity.id
_entity.type
_entity.pdbx_description
1 polymer ?
#
loop_
_entity_poly.entity_id
_entity_poly.type
_entity_poly.pdbx_seq_one_letter_code
_entity_poly.pdbx_strand_id
1 'polypeptide(L)'
;MFENLFSLKGKVALITGGSRGIGRAIALAFAEAGADQVVSSRNKRPPELEKVVEEIKARGKKALSVPAHVGKKEDVQGLVQKTLQTFGRIDILVNNAGANPVLSSMIDLEEDSFEKVLEVNLKGAFLLSKAVAREMIKQGGGGRIINMSSVSGLRARADGTGAYCISKAAMNMMTQVMARELAPHNILVNAIAPGSIKTEFSRVNWTDPERKASRLREIELKRFGEPEEVVGLALLLASGAGSFVTGEIIRVDGGMTI
;
A
#
# COMPACT_ATOMS: atom_id res chain seq x y z
N MET A 1 -4.68 27.66 5.75
CA MET A 1 -4.50 27.10 4.37
C MET A 1 -3.81 25.74 4.43
N PHE A 2 -2.65 25.55 5.01
CA PHE A 2 -1.91 24.29 5.05
C PHE A 2 -2.66 23.15 5.78
N GLU A 3 -3.25 23.42 6.93
CA GLU A 3 -4.02 22.39 7.69
C GLU A 3 -5.17 21.78 6.88
N ASN A 4 -5.84 22.60 6.03
CA ASN A 4 -6.92 22.10 5.18
C ASN A 4 -6.40 21.29 3.98
N LEU A 5 -5.19 21.58 3.50
CA LEU A 5 -4.63 20.98 2.28
C LEU A 5 -4.34 19.47 2.49
N PHE A 6 -3.86 19.11 3.68
CA PHE A 6 -3.54 17.72 4.06
C PHE A 6 -4.65 17.05 4.89
N SER A 7 -5.76 17.73 5.13
CA SER A 7 -6.87 17.21 5.92
C SER A 7 -7.57 16.05 5.21
N LEU A 8 -7.82 14.97 5.97
CA LEU A 8 -8.67 13.85 5.56
C LEU A 8 -9.99 13.82 6.35
N LYS A 9 -10.38 14.93 6.97
CA LYS A 9 -11.60 15.03 7.76
C LYS A 9 -12.82 14.69 6.91
N GLY A 10 -13.66 13.76 7.41
CA GLY A 10 -14.86 13.28 6.72
C GLY A 10 -14.57 12.28 5.59
N LYS A 11 -13.33 11.82 5.44
CA LYS A 11 -12.94 10.76 4.50
C LYS A 11 -12.91 9.40 5.17
N VAL A 12 -13.19 8.38 4.38
CA VAL A 12 -13.07 6.97 4.78
C VAL A 12 -11.95 6.32 3.98
N ALA A 13 -10.95 5.79 4.68
CA ALA A 13 -9.82 5.10 4.09
C ALA A 13 -9.90 3.58 4.31
N LEU A 14 -9.65 2.81 3.27
CA LEU A 14 -9.48 1.36 3.32
C LEU A 14 -8.00 1.03 3.08
N ILE A 15 -7.36 0.41 4.09
CA ILE A 15 -5.92 0.14 4.08
C ILE A 15 -5.68 -1.36 4.23
N THR A 16 -5.03 -1.99 3.25
CA THR A 16 -4.63 -3.40 3.32
C THR A 16 -3.21 -3.57 3.83
N GLY A 17 -2.93 -4.69 4.52
CA GLY A 17 -1.63 -4.89 5.16
C GLY A 17 -1.36 -3.91 6.30
N GLY A 18 -2.42 -3.39 6.94
CA GLY A 18 -2.35 -2.30 7.92
C GLY A 18 -1.98 -2.71 9.35
N SER A 19 -1.74 -3.99 9.62
CA SER A 19 -1.44 -4.44 10.99
C SER A 19 -0.03 -4.10 11.47
N ARG A 20 0.90 -3.74 10.57
CA ARG A 20 2.31 -3.44 10.88
C ARG A 20 3.02 -2.67 9.77
N GLY A 21 4.28 -2.26 10.04
CA GLY A 21 5.15 -1.60 9.07
C GLY A 21 4.51 -0.38 8.41
N ILE A 22 4.75 -0.21 7.12
CA ILE A 22 4.28 0.96 6.35
C ILE A 22 2.76 1.12 6.43
N GLY A 23 2.00 0.02 6.30
CA GLY A 23 0.53 0.09 6.35
C GLY A 23 -0.01 0.60 7.70
N ARG A 24 0.61 0.19 8.82
CA ARG A 24 0.26 0.71 10.15
C ARG A 24 0.65 2.19 10.28
N ALA A 25 1.83 2.58 9.85
CA ALA A 25 2.27 3.97 9.91
C ALA A 25 1.33 4.89 9.13
N ILE A 26 0.93 4.48 7.90
CA ILE A 26 -0.06 5.20 7.10
C ILE A 26 -1.42 5.27 7.81
N ALA A 27 -1.89 4.17 8.41
CA ALA A 27 -3.18 4.14 9.10
C ALA A 27 -3.21 5.13 10.27
N LEU A 28 -2.15 5.18 11.09
CA LEU A 28 -2.07 6.11 12.21
C LEU A 28 -2.03 7.57 11.76
N ALA A 29 -1.25 7.88 10.73
CA ALA A 29 -1.16 9.22 10.18
C ALA A 29 -2.48 9.68 9.52
N PHE A 30 -3.18 8.78 8.83
CA PHE A 30 -4.49 9.11 8.26
C PHE A 30 -5.53 9.37 9.36
N ALA A 31 -5.43 8.70 10.52
CA ALA A 31 -6.26 9.02 11.68
C ALA A 31 -5.95 10.42 12.24
N GLU A 32 -4.68 10.79 12.36
CA GLU A 32 -4.24 12.13 12.78
C GLU A 32 -4.71 13.21 11.79
N ALA A 33 -4.70 12.90 10.48
CA ALA A 33 -5.23 13.78 9.44
C ALA A 33 -6.77 13.85 9.40
N GLY A 34 -7.47 13.00 10.16
CA GLY A 34 -8.91 13.10 10.34
C GLY A 34 -9.77 12.03 9.64
N ALA A 35 -9.18 11.00 9.02
CA ALA A 35 -9.91 9.94 8.34
C ALA A 35 -10.48 8.90 9.30
N ASP A 36 -11.71 8.45 9.03
CA ASP A 36 -12.24 7.17 9.55
C ASP A 36 -11.69 6.02 8.69
N GLN A 37 -11.54 4.79 9.24
CA GLN A 37 -10.76 3.78 8.55
C GLN A 37 -11.30 2.35 8.68
N VAL A 38 -11.09 1.58 7.62
CA VAL A 38 -11.05 0.12 7.69
C VAL A 38 -9.61 -0.34 7.48
N VAL A 39 -9.10 -1.11 8.43
CA VAL A 39 -7.75 -1.69 8.35
C VAL A 39 -7.89 -3.19 8.14
N SER A 40 -7.18 -3.71 7.16
CA SER A 40 -7.27 -5.13 6.80
C SER A 40 -5.90 -5.80 6.79
N SER A 41 -5.86 -7.05 7.21
CA SER A 41 -4.74 -7.95 7.03
C SER A 41 -5.25 -9.39 6.95
N ARG A 42 -4.36 -10.35 6.59
CA ARG A 42 -4.73 -11.77 6.63
C ARG A 42 -5.04 -12.22 8.07
N ASN A 43 -5.94 -13.18 8.23
CA ASN A 43 -6.48 -13.67 9.52
C ASN A 43 -5.43 -14.32 10.47
N LYS A 44 -4.14 -14.32 10.13
CA LYS A 44 -3.11 -14.94 10.96
C LYS A 44 -2.64 -14.08 12.15
N ARG A 45 -3.08 -12.81 12.26
CA ARG A 45 -2.64 -11.87 13.30
C ARG A 45 -3.76 -10.94 13.79
N PRO A 46 -4.89 -11.49 14.29
CA PRO A 46 -5.98 -10.67 14.79
C PRO A 46 -5.55 -9.66 15.86
N PRO A 47 -4.73 -10.03 16.88
CA PRO A 47 -4.38 -9.11 17.96
C PRO A 47 -3.61 -7.87 17.49
N GLU A 48 -2.73 -8.00 16.49
CA GLU A 48 -1.96 -6.88 15.94
C GLU A 48 -2.87 -5.91 15.15
N LEU A 49 -3.85 -6.44 14.42
CA LEU A 49 -4.80 -5.64 13.67
C LEU A 49 -5.75 -4.88 14.61
N GLU A 50 -6.27 -5.55 15.64
CA GLU A 50 -7.12 -4.94 16.67
C GLU A 50 -6.37 -3.82 17.41
N LYS A 51 -5.11 -4.01 17.74
CA LYS A 51 -4.29 -2.98 18.38
C LYS A 51 -4.21 -1.71 17.53
N VAL A 52 -4.04 -1.83 16.22
CA VAL A 52 -4.03 -0.67 15.32
C VAL A 52 -5.38 0.04 15.31
N VAL A 53 -6.48 -0.72 15.32
CA VAL A 53 -7.83 -0.15 15.41
C VAL A 53 -8.02 0.63 16.71
N GLU A 54 -7.57 0.10 17.85
CA GLU A 54 -7.62 0.83 19.14
C GLU A 54 -6.75 2.09 19.12
N GLU A 55 -5.57 2.04 18.52
CA GLU A 55 -4.70 3.21 18.36
C GLU A 55 -5.34 4.31 17.48
N ILE A 56 -6.11 3.93 16.44
CA ILE A 56 -6.88 4.86 15.61
C ILE A 56 -8.04 5.46 16.40
N LYS A 57 -8.78 4.64 17.15
CA LYS A 57 -9.89 5.11 18.01
C LYS A 57 -9.41 6.07 19.10
N ALA A 58 -8.23 5.83 19.68
CA ALA A 58 -7.63 6.72 20.65
C ALA A 58 -7.30 8.11 20.06
N ARG A 59 -7.20 8.24 18.74
CA ARG A 59 -7.09 9.52 18.00
C ARG A 59 -8.45 10.15 17.66
N GLY A 60 -9.54 9.63 18.24
CA GLY A 60 -10.90 10.14 18.04
C GLY A 60 -11.51 9.80 16.67
N LYS A 61 -11.00 8.78 15.97
CA LYS A 61 -11.54 8.34 14.69
C LYS A 61 -12.28 7.01 14.81
N LYS A 62 -13.25 6.79 13.91
CA LYS A 62 -13.89 5.49 13.81
C LYS A 62 -12.97 4.55 13.04
N ALA A 63 -12.85 3.32 13.53
CA ALA A 63 -12.04 2.31 12.87
C ALA A 63 -12.67 0.92 13.00
N LEU A 64 -12.50 0.10 11.96
CA LEU A 64 -12.92 -1.29 11.91
C LEU A 64 -11.76 -2.17 11.40
N SER A 65 -11.52 -3.29 12.06
CA SER A 65 -10.67 -4.35 11.56
C SER A 65 -11.49 -5.32 10.70
N VAL A 66 -10.99 -5.65 9.52
CA VAL A 66 -11.61 -6.68 8.67
C VAL A 66 -10.51 -7.61 8.16
N PRO A 67 -10.41 -8.84 8.70
CA PRO A 67 -9.51 -9.84 8.15
C PRO A 67 -9.89 -10.19 6.70
N ALA A 68 -8.91 -10.13 5.78
CA ALA A 68 -9.12 -10.51 4.39
C ALA A 68 -7.81 -10.94 3.71
N HIS A 69 -7.90 -11.93 2.84
CA HIS A 69 -6.84 -12.31 1.92
C HIS A 69 -7.09 -11.65 0.57
N VAL A 70 -6.31 -10.61 0.23
CA VAL A 70 -6.56 -9.79 -0.97
C VAL A 70 -6.55 -10.58 -2.29
N GLY A 71 -5.86 -11.72 -2.37
CA GLY A 71 -5.88 -12.61 -3.54
C GLY A 71 -7.18 -13.38 -3.72
N LYS A 72 -8.07 -13.43 -2.73
CA LYS A 72 -9.35 -14.14 -2.78
C LYS A 72 -10.48 -13.17 -3.08
N LYS A 73 -11.22 -13.46 -4.16
CA LYS A 73 -12.30 -12.59 -4.65
C LYS A 73 -13.39 -12.40 -3.59
N GLU A 74 -13.75 -13.46 -2.89
CA GLU A 74 -14.80 -13.46 -1.86
C GLU A 74 -14.40 -12.58 -0.68
N ASP A 75 -13.14 -12.68 -0.23
CA ASP A 75 -12.62 -11.85 0.87
C ASP A 75 -12.60 -10.37 0.47
N VAL A 76 -12.22 -10.05 -0.78
CA VAL A 76 -12.24 -8.68 -1.30
C VAL A 76 -13.66 -8.12 -1.35
N GLN A 77 -14.63 -8.92 -1.81
CA GLN A 77 -16.03 -8.51 -1.83
C GLN A 77 -16.56 -8.26 -0.42
N GLY A 78 -16.29 -9.16 0.51
CA GLY A 78 -16.66 -9.02 1.91
C GLY A 78 -16.02 -7.79 2.58
N LEU A 79 -14.76 -7.50 2.27
CA LEU A 79 -14.05 -6.33 2.79
C LEU A 79 -14.70 -5.02 2.33
N VAL A 80 -14.98 -4.88 1.03
CA VAL A 80 -15.66 -3.70 0.47
C VAL A 80 -17.06 -3.57 1.03
N GLN A 81 -17.84 -4.65 1.06
CA GLN A 81 -19.20 -4.64 1.60
C GLN A 81 -19.24 -4.21 3.07
N LYS A 82 -18.38 -4.76 3.92
CA LYS A 82 -18.31 -4.36 5.34
C LYS A 82 -17.90 -2.90 5.50
N THR A 83 -16.99 -2.40 4.65
CA THR A 83 -16.62 -0.98 4.68
C THR A 83 -17.84 -0.10 4.38
N LEU A 84 -18.59 -0.42 3.33
CA LEU A 84 -19.78 0.34 2.94
C LEU A 84 -20.91 0.24 3.96
N GLN A 85 -21.13 -0.94 4.54
CA GLN A 85 -22.14 -1.13 5.60
C GLN A 85 -21.83 -0.29 6.85
N THR A 86 -20.54 -0.11 7.18
CA THR A 86 -20.11 0.60 8.39
C THR A 86 -20.03 2.11 8.20
N PHE A 87 -19.51 2.56 7.05
CA PHE A 87 -19.17 3.97 6.82
C PHE A 87 -19.96 4.62 5.68
N GLY A 88 -20.69 3.85 4.88
CA GLY A 88 -21.48 4.34 3.75
C GLY A 88 -20.68 4.78 2.52
N ARG A 89 -19.35 4.83 2.61
CA ARG A 89 -18.46 5.33 1.56
C ARG A 89 -17.04 4.78 1.64
N ILE A 90 -16.30 4.94 0.54
CA ILE A 90 -14.85 4.74 0.48
C ILE A 90 -14.27 5.89 -0.34
N ASP A 91 -13.39 6.70 0.25
CA ASP A 91 -12.75 7.84 -0.42
C ASP A 91 -11.31 7.54 -0.80
N ILE A 92 -10.63 6.71 -0.01
CA ILE A 92 -9.21 6.42 -0.16
C ILE A 92 -9.01 4.91 -0.06
N LEU A 93 -8.28 4.35 -1.02
CA LEU A 93 -7.79 2.98 -0.98
C LEU A 93 -6.26 2.98 -0.94
N VAL A 94 -5.69 2.24 0.03
CA VAL A 94 -4.25 1.95 0.08
C VAL A 94 -4.02 0.46 -0.12
N ASN A 95 -3.59 0.06 -1.30
CA ASN A 95 -3.15 -1.30 -1.62
C ASN A 95 -1.72 -1.51 -1.11
N ASN A 96 -1.58 -1.84 0.18
CA ASN A 96 -0.27 -2.05 0.80
C ASN A 96 0.02 -3.53 1.12
N ALA A 97 -0.96 -4.41 1.12
CA ALA A 97 -0.71 -5.84 1.30
C ALA A 97 0.27 -6.37 0.24
N GLY A 98 1.27 -7.11 0.68
CA GLY A 98 2.28 -7.68 -0.20
C GLY A 98 2.86 -8.98 0.35
N ALA A 99 3.45 -9.79 -0.54
CA ALA A 99 4.13 -11.04 -0.23
C ALA A 99 5.43 -11.17 -1.04
N ASN A 100 6.43 -11.73 -0.39
CA ASN A 100 7.66 -12.23 -1.02
C ASN A 100 8.13 -13.43 -0.18
N PRO A 101 7.50 -14.60 -0.35
CA PRO A 101 7.67 -15.73 0.56
C PRO A 101 9.01 -16.44 0.42
N VAL A 102 9.64 -16.36 -0.75
CA VAL A 102 10.85 -17.09 -1.11
C VAL A 102 11.85 -16.19 -1.83
N LEU A 103 13.12 -16.35 -1.55
CA LEU A 103 14.23 -15.77 -2.30
C LEU A 103 14.85 -16.89 -3.14
N SER A 104 14.66 -16.84 -4.46
CA SER A 104 15.17 -17.83 -5.41
C SER A 104 15.54 -17.18 -6.73
N SER A 105 16.48 -17.80 -7.46
CA SER A 105 16.73 -17.40 -8.84
C SER A 105 15.49 -17.65 -9.70
N MET A 106 15.35 -16.95 -10.82
CA MET A 106 14.17 -17.14 -11.68
C MET A 106 14.13 -18.52 -12.34
N ILE A 107 15.27 -19.16 -12.51
CA ILE A 107 15.35 -20.50 -13.12
C ILE A 107 15.05 -21.63 -12.13
N ASP A 108 15.17 -21.35 -10.82
CA ASP A 108 14.94 -22.35 -9.74
C ASP A 108 13.65 -22.03 -8.95
N LEU A 109 12.94 -20.95 -9.31
CA LEU A 109 11.74 -20.54 -8.60
C LEU A 109 10.57 -21.46 -8.94
N GLU A 110 10.00 -22.10 -7.92
CA GLU A 110 8.81 -22.95 -8.06
C GLU A 110 7.60 -22.11 -8.56
N GLU A 111 6.81 -22.70 -9.46
CA GLU A 111 5.64 -22.06 -10.06
C GLU A 111 4.64 -21.57 -9.01
N ASP A 112 4.31 -22.38 -8.01
CA ASP A 112 3.42 -22.03 -6.89
C ASP A 112 3.89 -20.77 -6.15
N SER A 113 5.22 -20.60 -5.99
CA SER A 113 5.80 -19.43 -5.34
C SER A 113 5.67 -18.19 -6.21
N PHE A 114 5.87 -18.32 -7.52
CA PHE A 114 5.65 -17.24 -8.49
C PHE A 114 4.19 -16.81 -8.50
N GLU A 115 3.26 -17.77 -8.65
CA GLU A 115 1.82 -17.51 -8.63
C GLU A 115 1.38 -16.83 -7.33
N LYS A 116 1.89 -17.29 -6.18
CA LYS A 116 1.57 -16.70 -4.87
C LYS A 116 1.97 -15.23 -4.78
N VAL A 117 3.13 -14.87 -5.32
CA VAL A 117 3.56 -13.47 -5.38
C VAL A 117 2.63 -12.65 -6.25
N LEU A 118 2.28 -13.12 -7.44
CA LEU A 118 1.37 -12.42 -8.34
C LEU A 118 -0.05 -12.35 -7.78
N GLU A 119 -0.53 -13.42 -7.16
CA GLU A 119 -1.86 -13.46 -6.53
C GLU A 119 -2.03 -12.35 -5.49
N VAL A 120 -1.05 -12.18 -4.61
CA VAL A 120 -1.15 -11.19 -3.53
C VAL A 120 -0.82 -9.78 -4.02
N ASN A 121 0.32 -9.62 -4.73
CA ASN A 121 0.85 -8.30 -5.02
C ASN A 121 0.15 -7.60 -6.19
N LEU A 122 -0.31 -8.36 -7.19
CA LEU A 122 -0.91 -7.80 -8.40
C LEU A 122 -2.42 -8.06 -8.47
N LYS A 123 -2.82 -9.35 -8.52
CA LYS A 123 -4.24 -9.72 -8.64
C LYS A 123 -5.07 -9.17 -7.49
N GLY A 124 -4.55 -9.23 -6.25
CA GLY A 124 -5.23 -8.69 -5.07
C GLY A 124 -5.45 -7.19 -5.17
N ALA A 125 -4.41 -6.43 -5.53
CA ALA A 125 -4.52 -4.98 -5.73
C ALA A 125 -5.49 -4.65 -6.87
N PHE A 126 -5.47 -5.41 -7.98
CA PHE A 126 -6.41 -5.24 -9.08
C PHE A 126 -7.85 -5.49 -8.66
N LEU A 127 -8.13 -6.60 -7.99
CA LEU A 127 -9.49 -6.95 -7.55
C LEU A 127 -10.06 -5.88 -6.62
N LEU A 128 -9.25 -5.43 -5.66
CA LEU A 128 -9.70 -4.44 -4.69
C LEU A 128 -9.86 -3.05 -5.33
N SER A 129 -8.90 -2.62 -6.15
CA SER A 129 -9.01 -1.35 -6.88
C SER A 129 -10.24 -1.32 -7.78
N LYS A 130 -10.51 -2.40 -8.52
CA LYS A 130 -11.70 -2.53 -9.37
C LYS A 130 -13.00 -2.43 -8.55
N ALA A 131 -13.08 -3.13 -7.41
CA ALA A 131 -14.27 -3.12 -6.57
C ALA A 131 -14.50 -1.73 -5.95
N VAL A 132 -13.45 -1.12 -5.39
CA VAL A 132 -13.52 0.20 -4.76
C VAL A 132 -13.78 1.30 -5.79
N ALA A 133 -13.12 1.27 -6.95
CA ALA A 133 -13.35 2.28 -8.00
C ALA A 133 -14.81 2.31 -8.47
N ARG A 134 -15.46 1.14 -8.59
CA ARG A 134 -16.89 1.07 -8.93
C ARG A 134 -17.75 1.78 -7.89
N GLU A 135 -17.45 1.64 -6.61
CA GLU A 135 -18.18 2.32 -5.54
C GLU A 135 -17.86 3.83 -5.53
N MET A 136 -16.59 4.23 -5.75
CA MET A 136 -16.22 5.64 -5.88
C MET A 136 -16.94 6.33 -7.05
N ILE A 137 -17.09 5.65 -8.21
CA ILE A 137 -17.86 6.16 -9.35
C ILE A 137 -19.33 6.35 -8.98
N LYS A 138 -19.95 5.38 -8.31
CA LYS A 138 -21.36 5.50 -7.84
C LYS A 138 -21.54 6.64 -6.84
N GLN A 139 -20.55 6.87 -5.98
CA GLN A 139 -20.57 7.97 -5.00
C GLN A 139 -20.49 9.36 -5.66
N GLY A 140 -19.89 9.49 -6.85
CA GLY A 140 -19.80 10.73 -7.61
C GLY A 140 -18.83 11.79 -7.05
N GLY A 141 -18.14 11.49 -5.94
CA GLY A 141 -17.25 12.44 -5.24
C GLY A 141 -15.77 12.35 -5.60
N GLY A 142 -15.42 11.55 -6.61
CA GLY A 142 -14.03 11.20 -6.90
C GLY A 142 -13.42 10.24 -5.86
N GLY A 143 -12.11 10.05 -5.90
CA GLY A 143 -11.42 9.16 -4.97
C GLY A 143 -9.91 9.18 -5.11
N ARG A 144 -9.22 8.43 -4.23
CA ARG A 144 -7.77 8.26 -4.22
C ARG A 144 -7.43 6.78 -4.10
N ILE A 145 -6.60 6.27 -5.01
CA ILE A 145 -6.07 4.90 -4.95
C ILE A 145 -4.55 5.01 -4.90
N ILE A 146 -3.95 4.47 -3.84
CA ILE A 146 -2.51 4.49 -3.61
C ILE A 146 -2.02 3.04 -3.60
N ASN A 147 -1.16 2.70 -4.56
CA ASN A 147 -0.56 1.39 -4.69
C ASN A 147 0.84 1.40 -4.06
N MET A 148 1.09 0.53 -3.07
CA MET A 148 2.43 0.35 -2.52
C MET A 148 3.26 -0.54 -3.46
N SER A 149 3.97 0.12 -4.36
CA SER A 149 4.93 -0.51 -5.26
C SER A 149 6.28 -0.78 -4.55
N SER A 150 7.37 -0.66 -5.25
CA SER A 150 8.74 -0.75 -4.76
C SER A 150 9.70 -0.22 -5.81
N VAL A 151 10.87 0.25 -5.42
CA VAL A 151 11.99 0.48 -6.35
C VAL A 151 12.38 -0.79 -7.13
N SER A 152 12.06 -1.98 -6.59
CA SER A 152 12.22 -3.25 -7.30
C SER A 152 11.30 -3.39 -8.52
N GLY A 153 10.25 -2.58 -8.64
CA GLY A 153 9.41 -2.50 -9.85
C GLY A 153 9.93 -1.50 -10.89
N LEU A 154 11.01 -0.78 -10.58
CA LEU A 154 11.65 0.20 -11.47
C LEU A 154 13.03 -0.28 -11.96
N ARG A 155 13.65 -1.20 -11.24
CA ARG A 155 14.98 -1.71 -11.49
C ARG A 155 15.06 -3.20 -11.20
N ALA A 156 15.61 -3.98 -12.13
CA ALA A 156 15.84 -5.41 -11.90
C ALA A 156 16.88 -5.64 -10.78
N ARG A 157 16.71 -6.75 -10.06
CA ARG A 157 17.61 -7.18 -8.99
C ARG A 157 17.94 -8.66 -9.16
N ALA A 158 19.19 -9.01 -8.89
CA ALA A 158 19.71 -10.38 -8.97
C ALA A 158 19.91 -10.97 -7.54
N ASP A 159 18.97 -10.74 -6.64
CA ASP A 159 19.06 -11.12 -5.21
C ASP A 159 17.97 -12.13 -4.77
N GLY A 160 17.41 -12.84 -5.75
CA GLY A 160 16.34 -13.81 -5.51
C GLY A 160 14.94 -13.20 -5.41
N THR A 161 14.77 -11.92 -5.77
CA THR A 161 13.47 -11.23 -5.70
C THR A 161 12.79 -11.04 -7.07
N GLY A 162 13.13 -11.86 -8.08
CA GLY A 162 12.67 -11.68 -9.46
C GLY A 162 11.14 -11.64 -9.60
N ALA A 163 10.41 -12.59 -9.03
CA ALA A 163 8.94 -12.59 -9.06
C ALA A 163 8.34 -11.34 -8.39
N TYR A 164 8.95 -10.90 -7.29
CA TYR A 164 8.54 -9.65 -6.63
C TYR A 164 8.77 -8.44 -7.54
N CYS A 165 9.94 -8.34 -8.21
CA CYS A 165 10.22 -7.27 -9.17
C CYS A 165 9.16 -7.24 -10.28
N ILE A 166 8.86 -8.38 -10.88
CA ILE A 166 7.82 -8.53 -11.92
C ILE A 166 6.48 -8.05 -11.41
N SER A 167 6.06 -8.48 -10.22
CA SER A 167 4.78 -8.09 -9.63
C SER A 167 4.67 -6.58 -9.40
N LYS A 168 5.77 -5.92 -8.99
CA LYS A 168 5.80 -4.48 -8.73
C LYS A 168 5.91 -3.65 -10.01
N ALA A 169 6.60 -4.14 -11.03
CA ALA A 169 6.60 -3.55 -12.36
C ALA A 169 5.20 -3.60 -13.01
N ALA A 170 4.52 -4.74 -12.90
CA ALA A 170 3.14 -4.88 -13.36
C ALA A 170 2.16 -3.97 -12.58
N MET A 171 2.36 -3.80 -11.26
CA MET A 171 1.59 -2.85 -10.45
C MET A 171 1.82 -1.39 -10.90
N ASN A 172 3.03 -1.02 -11.30
CA ASN A 172 3.33 0.31 -11.84
C ASN A 172 2.52 0.57 -13.12
N MET A 173 2.52 -0.39 -14.05
CA MET A 173 1.73 -0.27 -15.28
C MET A 173 0.23 -0.25 -14.98
N MET A 174 -0.26 -1.12 -14.08
CA MET A 174 -1.66 -1.10 -13.63
C MET A 174 -2.06 0.27 -13.06
N THR A 175 -1.16 0.91 -12.29
CA THR A 175 -1.39 2.25 -11.74
C THR A 175 -1.63 3.27 -12.86
N GLN A 176 -0.80 3.27 -13.90
CA GLN A 176 -0.91 4.21 -15.03
C GLN A 176 -2.17 3.96 -15.88
N VAL A 177 -2.49 2.70 -16.15
CA VAL A 177 -3.71 2.32 -16.89
C VAL A 177 -4.94 2.79 -16.13
N MET A 178 -5.05 2.43 -14.84
CA MET A 178 -6.20 2.82 -14.01
C MET A 178 -6.29 4.33 -13.82
N ALA A 179 -5.16 5.05 -13.74
CA ALA A 179 -5.16 6.51 -13.67
C ALA A 179 -5.83 7.14 -14.91
N ARG A 180 -5.53 6.63 -16.11
CA ARG A 180 -6.16 7.10 -17.37
C ARG A 180 -7.65 6.77 -17.43
N GLU A 181 -8.03 5.55 -17.08
CA GLU A 181 -9.42 5.09 -17.14
C GLU A 181 -10.32 5.77 -16.11
N LEU A 182 -9.78 6.11 -14.93
CA LEU A 182 -10.55 6.64 -13.81
C LEU A 182 -10.50 8.18 -13.69
N ALA A 183 -9.62 8.85 -14.44
CA ALA A 183 -9.52 10.31 -14.45
C ALA A 183 -10.85 11.03 -14.77
N PRO A 184 -11.69 10.57 -15.74
CA PRO A 184 -13.00 11.18 -16.00
C PRO A 184 -13.94 11.18 -14.79
N HIS A 185 -13.70 10.30 -13.82
CA HIS A 185 -14.47 10.20 -12.58
C HIS A 185 -13.81 10.93 -11.39
N ASN A 186 -12.75 11.72 -11.64
CA ASN A 186 -11.95 12.40 -10.60
C ASN A 186 -11.37 11.40 -9.56
N ILE A 187 -11.07 10.17 -9.97
CA ILE A 187 -10.39 9.17 -9.15
C ILE A 187 -8.91 9.18 -9.56
N LEU A 188 -8.05 9.60 -8.64
CA LEU A 188 -6.61 9.68 -8.88
C LEU A 188 -5.94 8.40 -8.41
N VAL A 189 -5.09 7.83 -9.25
CA VAL A 189 -4.40 6.57 -8.97
C VAL A 189 -2.91 6.78 -9.08
N ASN A 190 -2.19 6.55 -7.98
CA ASN A 190 -0.73 6.71 -7.92
C ASN A 190 -0.07 5.53 -7.20
N ALA A 191 1.22 5.38 -7.39
CA ALA A 191 2.03 4.42 -6.67
C ALA A 191 3.13 5.12 -5.87
N ILE A 192 3.40 4.59 -4.68
CA ILE A 192 4.60 4.88 -3.93
C ILE A 192 5.56 3.70 -4.14
N ALA A 193 6.82 3.99 -4.46
CA ALA A 193 7.87 3.02 -4.65
C ALA A 193 8.94 3.16 -3.54
N PRO A 194 8.73 2.53 -2.36
CA PRO A 194 9.71 2.56 -1.30
C PRO A 194 11.00 1.83 -1.70
N GLY A 195 12.11 2.33 -1.18
CA GLY A 195 13.39 1.63 -1.15
C GLY A 195 13.48 0.64 0.02
N SER A 196 14.64 0.57 0.64
CA SER A 196 14.88 -0.30 1.80
C SER A 196 14.37 0.35 3.09
N ILE A 197 13.15 0.01 3.47
CA ILE A 197 12.49 0.47 4.71
C ILE A 197 12.56 -0.64 5.77
N LYS A 198 12.88 -0.30 7.02
CA LYS A 198 12.90 -1.26 8.14
C LYS A 198 11.50 -1.68 8.54
N THR A 199 11.15 -2.89 8.16
CA THR A 199 9.87 -3.53 8.51
C THR A 199 10.11 -5.01 8.76
N GLU A 200 9.13 -5.70 9.34
CA GLU A 200 9.17 -7.16 9.45
C GLU A 200 9.20 -7.85 8.07
N PHE A 201 8.58 -7.25 7.06
CA PHE A 201 8.60 -7.74 5.68
C PHE A 201 10.02 -7.77 5.09
N SER A 202 10.82 -6.77 5.39
CA SER A 202 12.20 -6.61 4.89
C SER A 202 13.26 -7.06 5.89
N ARG A 203 12.89 -7.75 6.97
CA ARG A 203 13.75 -8.04 8.12
C ARG A 203 15.10 -8.63 7.73
N VAL A 204 15.12 -9.60 6.81
CA VAL A 204 16.35 -10.24 6.35
C VAL A 204 17.37 -9.22 5.78
N ASN A 205 16.90 -8.12 5.17
CA ASN A 205 17.77 -7.13 4.54
C ASN A 205 18.52 -6.25 5.55
N TRP A 206 18.06 -6.14 6.79
CA TRP A 206 18.69 -5.28 7.81
C TRP A 206 19.15 -6.04 9.05
N THR A 207 18.83 -7.34 9.18
CA THR A 207 19.36 -8.21 10.23
C THR A 207 20.54 -9.07 9.78
N ASP A 208 20.57 -9.48 8.52
CA ASP A 208 21.69 -10.22 7.94
C ASP A 208 22.84 -9.25 7.62
N PRO A 209 24.07 -9.46 8.14
CA PRO A 209 25.19 -8.50 7.99
C PRO A 209 25.58 -8.24 6.54
N GLU A 210 25.62 -9.27 5.69
CA GLU A 210 26.06 -9.16 4.29
C GLU A 210 25.01 -8.41 3.46
N ARG A 211 23.73 -8.78 3.61
CA ARG A 211 22.61 -8.11 2.96
C ARG A 211 22.50 -6.66 3.41
N LYS A 212 22.64 -6.39 4.71
CA LYS A 212 22.67 -5.04 5.26
C LYS A 212 23.76 -4.20 4.64
N ALA A 213 25.00 -4.71 4.61
CA ALA A 213 26.12 -4.02 4.00
C ALA A 213 25.91 -3.77 2.50
N SER A 214 25.37 -4.76 1.78
CA SER A 214 25.04 -4.62 0.35
C SER A 214 23.99 -3.52 0.14
N ARG A 215 22.89 -3.50 0.93
CA ARG A 215 21.86 -2.47 0.82
C ARG A 215 22.37 -1.08 1.13
N LEU A 216 23.16 -0.94 2.20
CA LEU A 216 23.72 0.37 2.59
C LEU A 216 24.68 0.94 1.54
N ARG A 217 25.37 0.10 0.74
CA ARG A 217 26.17 0.59 -0.39
C ARG A 217 25.31 1.23 -1.48
N GLU A 218 24.12 0.69 -1.73
CA GLU A 218 23.21 1.18 -2.76
C GLU A 218 22.43 2.44 -2.34
N ILE A 219 22.24 2.68 -1.05
CA ILE A 219 21.45 3.81 -0.53
C ILE A 219 22.37 5.03 -0.34
N GLU A 220 22.11 6.14 -1.03
CA GLU A 220 22.95 7.33 -0.93
C GLU A 220 22.93 7.98 0.46
N LEU A 221 21.79 7.94 1.15
CA LEU A 221 21.68 8.43 2.54
C LEU A 221 22.34 7.49 3.57
N LYS A 222 22.94 6.37 3.15
CA LYS A 222 23.70 5.40 3.96
C LYS A 222 22.97 4.87 5.20
N ARG A 223 21.66 4.88 5.16
CA ARG A 223 20.80 4.29 6.18
C ARG A 223 19.53 3.68 5.56
N PHE A 224 18.90 2.77 6.28
CA PHE A 224 17.55 2.35 5.96
C PHE A 224 16.55 3.46 6.30
N GLY A 225 15.46 3.52 5.53
CA GLY A 225 14.32 4.34 5.89
C GLY A 225 13.47 3.69 6.98
N GLU A 226 12.71 4.49 7.70
CA GLU A 226 11.69 4.04 8.65
C GLU A 226 10.29 4.12 8.01
N PRO A 227 9.29 3.32 8.46
CA PRO A 227 7.93 3.36 7.92
C PRO A 227 7.30 4.76 7.88
N GLU A 228 7.61 5.59 8.86
CA GLU A 228 7.11 6.95 9.02
C GLU A 228 7.58 7.88 7.88
N GLU A 229 8.72 7.59 7.26
CA GLU A 229 9.25 8.40 6.15
C GLU A 229 8.46 8.21 4.84
N VAL A 230 7.62 7.19 4.75
CA VAL A 230 6.69 6.96 3.62
C VAL A 230 5.37 7.72 3.80
N VAL A 231 5.03 8.06 5.03
CA VAL A 231 3.73 8.60 5.42
C VAL A 231 3.44 9.96 4.78
N GLY A 232 4.43 10.86 4.73
CA GLY A 232 4.25 12.19 4.16
C GLY A 232 3.77 12.17 2.72
N LEU A 233 4.35 11.27 1.90
CA LEU A 233 3.93 11.09 0.52
C LEU A 233 2.54 10.42 0.43
N ALA A 234 2.27 9.43 1.27
CA ALA A 234 0.95 8.81 1.31
C ALA A 234 -0.15 9.82 1.66
N LEU A 235 0.11 10.70 2.61
CA LEU A 235 -0.81 11.76 3.00
C LEU A 235 -1.00 12.81 1.88
N LEU A 236 0.07 13.20 1.20
CA LEU A 236 -0.01 14.06 0.02
C LEU A 236 -0.95 13.46 -1.04
N LEU A 237 -0.73 12.22 -1.42
CA LEU A 237 -1.51 11.54 -2.45
C LEU A 237 -2.97 11.26 -2.03
N ALA A 238 -3.25 11.13 -0.74
CA ALA A 238 -4.58 10.89 -0.19
C ALA A 238 -5.43 12.17 -0.07
N SER A 239 -4.80 13.32 0.03
CA SER A 239 -5.42 14.59 0.39
C SER A 239 -5.61 15.55 -0.79
N GLY A 240 -6.07 16.77 -0.50
CA GLY A 240 -6.14 17.87 -1.45
C GLY A 240 -4.79 18.32 -1.99
N ALA A 241 -3.70 18.06 -1.23
CA ALA A 241 -2.34 18.39 -1.66
C ALA A 241 -1.92 17.68 -2.96
N GLY A 242 -2.43 16.46 -3.18
CA GLY A 242 -2.17 15.66 -4.38
C GLY A 242 -3.24 15.78 -5.47
N SER A 243 -4.11 16.80 -5.45
CA SER A 243 -5.28 16.89 -6.34
C SER A 243 -4.97 16.98 -7.84
N PHE A 244 -3.72 17.24 -8.21
CA PHE A 244 -3.28 17.27 -9.62
C PHE A 244 -2.19 16.22 -9.92
N VAL A 245 -2.08 15.18 -9.08
CA VAL A 245 -1.12 14.09 -9.25
C VAL A 245 -1.88 12.80 -9.55
N THR A 246 -1.69 12.23 -10.74
CA THR A 246 -2.27 10.93 -11.12
C THR A 246 -1.38 10.21 -12.13
N GLY A 247 -1.29 8.88 -12.03
CA GLY A 247 -0.48 8.03 -12.89
C GLY A 247 1.00 7.96 -12.49
N GLU A 248 1.38 8.59 -11.39
CA GLU A 248 2.77 8.69 -10.97
C GLU A 248 3.23 7.49 -10.12
N ILE A 249 4.50 7.13 -10.28
CA ILE A 249 5.23 6.17 -9.46
C ILE A 249 6.35 6.91 -8.75
N ILE A 250 6.11 7.31 -7.51
CA ILE A 250 6.99 8.21 -6.76
C ILE A 250 7.88 7.43 -5.80
N ARG A 251 9.19 7.61 -5.92
CA ARG A 251 10.19 6.94 -5.10
C ARG A 251 10.33 7.58 -3.73
N VAL A 252 10.50 6.73 -2.70
CA VAL A 252 10.90 7.11 -1.33
C VAL A 252 12.00 6.13 -0.93
N ASP A 253 13.24 6.39 -1.33
CA ASP A 253 14.28 5.36 -1.37
C ASP A 253 15.67 5.80 -0.87
N GLY A 254 15.80 7.02 -0.37
CA GLY A 254 17.08 7.54 0.11
C GLY A 254 18.16 7.65 -0.97
N GLY A 255 17.76 7.82 -2.23
CA GLY A 255 18.66 7.91 -3.37
C GLY A 255 19.14 6.55 -3.91
N MET A 256 18.46 5.44 -3.55
CA MET A 256 18.88 4.09 -3.93
C MET A 256 18.81 3.84 -5.46
N THR A 257 18.07 4.64 -6.20
CA THR A 257 17.80 4.44 -7.63
C THR A 257 18.17 5.63 -8.51
N ILE A 258 19.08 6.46 -8.07
CA ILE A 258 19.71 7.53 -8.87
C ILE A 258 21.06 7.08 -9.41
#